data_609260267242a724d62e6925d5ee0786
#
_entry.id   609260267242a724d62e6925d5ee0786
#
_cell.length_a   1.000
_cell.length_b   1.000
_cell.length_c   1.000
_cell.angle_alpha   90.00
_cell.angle_beta   90.00
_cell.angle_gamma   90.00
#
_symmetry.space_group_name_H-M   'P 1'
#
loop_
_entity.id
_entity.type
_entity.pdbx_description
1 polymer ?
#
loop_
_entity_poly.entity_id
_entity_poly.type
_entity_poly.pdbx_seq_one_letter_code
_entity_poly.pdbx_strand_id
1 'polypeptide(L)'
;MWQALYEELGDKGFVPISVALDESPDAARPYIEKANPQHPSLIDTEHVVAHRYGLINVPAVIWIDEAGKIVRPSTAEYGTDQFVQFHGRESGPFLDAVRAWVNTGEVRTDEAVPSHMPAPTDDEEVARAEWALAWFLHQQGKTEAAAQHFARAGELSPDDWTIRRGSMPIQGQNPMGPEFFELFKDWEARGKTTHATMAAEREN
;
A
#
# COMPACT_ATOMS: atom_id res chain seq x y z
N MET A 1 1.34 -17.58 2.53
CA MET A 1 2.30 -17.36 1.45
C MET A 1 3.58 -16.71 1.92
N TRP A 2 3.59 -15.46 2.42
CA TRP A 2 4.82 -14.80 2.90
C TRP A 2 5.56 -15.63 3.96
N GLN A 3 4.83 -16.26 4.88
CA GLN A 3 5.40 -17.19 5.84
C GLN A 3 6.11 -18.38 5.15
N ALA A 4 5.50 -18.96 4.12
CA ALA A 4 6.13 -20.06 3.37
C ALA A 4 7.41 -19.62 2.62
N LEU A 5 7.41 -18.42 2.03
CA LEU A 5 8.63 -17.85 1.43
C LEU A 5 9.71 -17.57 2.49
N TYR A 6 9.32 -17.11 3.67
CA TYR A 6 10.24 -16.90 4.76
C TYR A 6 10.88 -18.22 5.24
N GLU A 7 10.08 -19.27 5.35
CA GLU A 7 10.56 -20.63 5.68
C GLU A 7 11.49 -21.19 4.59
N GLU A 8 11.23 -20.90 3.31
CA GLU A 8 12.01 -21.37 2.16
C GLU A 8 13.33 -20.60 2.00
N LEU A 9 13.33 -19.29 2.26
CA LEU A 9 14.41 -18.38 1.85
C LEU A 9 15.09 -17.66 3.02
N GLY A 10 14.57 -17.78 4.24
CA GLY A 10 15.10 -17.08 5.42
C GLY A 10 16.57 -17.36 5.70
N ASP A 11 17.02 -18.60 5.53
CA ASP A 11 18.43 -18.99 5.69
C ASP A 11 19.36 -18.35 4.65
N LYS A 12 18.78 -17.73 3.60
CA LYS A 12 19.50 -16.99 2.55
C LYS A 12 19.46 -15.49 2.77
N GLY A 13 18.98 -15.02 3.93
CA GLY A 13 18.91 -13.61 4.28
C GLY A 13 17.61 -12.91 3.87
N PHE A 14 16.63 -13.62 3.29
CA PHE A 14 15.34 -13.03 2.93
C PHE A 14 14.45 -12.84 4.16
N VAL A 15 13.98 -11.63 4.37
CA VAL A 15 13.06 -11.29 5.47
C VAL A 15 11.88 -10.48 4.92
N PRO A 16 10.67 -11.04 4.80
CA PRO A 16 9.49 -10.25 4.54
C PRO A 16 9.12 -9.45 5.79
N ILE A 17 8.78 -8.18 5.62
CA ILE A 17 8.24 -7.33 6.67
C ILE A 17 6.84 -6.95 6.22
N SER A 18 5.81 -7.40 6.93
CA SER A 18 4.44 -6.98 6.67
C SER A 18 4.08 -5.76 7.50
N VAL A 19 3.37 -4.83 6.89
CA VAL A 19 2.89 -3.61 7.54
C VAL A 19 1.40 -3.47 7.27
N ALA A 20 0.58 -3.57 8.30
CA ALA A 20 -0.85 -3.32 8.19
C ALA A 20 -1.11 -1.81 8.29
N LEU A 21 -1.89 -1.27 7.36
CA LEU A 21 -2.45 0.07 7.45
C LEU A 21 -3.85 -0.05 8.02
N ASP A 22 -4.02 0.32 9.28
CA ASP A 22 -5.27 0.18 10.00
C ASP A 22 -5.52 1.37 10.94
N GLU A 23 -6.78 1.60 11.28
CA GLU A 23 -7.21 2.68 12.18
C GLU A 23 -6.73 2.51 13.63
N SER A 24 -6.44 1.26 14.02
CA SER A 24 -5.97 0.94 15.36
C SER A 24 -5.19 -0.38 15.39
N PRO A 25 -4.33 -0.58 16.41
CA PRO A 25 -3.68 -1.87 16.59
C PRO A 25 -4.65 -3.02 16.78
N ASP A 26 -5.81 -2.77 17.38
CA ASP A 26 -6.81 -3.81 17.66
C ASP A 26 -7.55 -4.27 16.40
N ALA A 27 -7.61 -3.43 15.37
CA ALA A 27 -8.18 -3.80 14.07
C ALA A 27 -7.31 -4.85 13.35
N ALA A 28 -5.98 -4.67 13.32
CA ALA A 28 -5.06 -5.56 12.61
C ALA A 28 -4.63 -6.79 13.44
N ARG A 29 -4.43 -6.64 14.75
CA ARG A 29 -3.88 -7.65 15.66
C ARG A 29 -4.54 -9.02 15.55
N PRO A 30 -5.88 -9.18 15.55
CA PRO A 30 -6.51 -10.50 15.47
C PRO A 30 -6.16 -11.28 14.21
N TYR A 31 -5.94 -10.58 13.09
CA TYR A 31 -5.55 -11.20 11.83
C TYR A 31 -4.09 -11.63 11.85
N ILE A 32 -3.21 -10.82 12.43
CA ILE A 32 -1.77 -11.13 12.61
C ILE A 32 -1.63 -12.34 13.54
N GLU A 33 -2.28 -12.34 14.69
CA GLU A 33 -2.24 -13.45 15.65
C GLU A 33 -2.78 -14.75 15.04
N LYS A 34 -3.88 -14.68 14.29
CA LYS A 34 -4.44 -15.84 13.58
C LYS A 34 -3.47 -16.39 12.53
N ALA A 35 -2.76 -15.52 11.81
CA ALA A 35 -1.78 -15.92 10.81
C ALA A 35 -0.49 -16.45 11.44
N ASN A 36 -0.20 -16.06 12.68
CA ASN A 36 0.97 -16.45 13.47
C ASN A 36 2.29 -16.39 12.67
N PRO A 37 2.62 -15.26 12.02
CA PRO A 37 3.82 -15.13 11.21
C PRO A 37 5.08 -15.17 12.10
N GLN A 38 6.15 -15.78 11.59
CA GLN A 38 7.46 -15.76 12.24
C GLN A 38 8.36 -14.63 11.73
N HIS A 39 7.92 -13.92 10.68
CA HIS A 39 8.55 -12.69 10.19
C HIS A 39 7.94 -11.46 10.88
N PRO A 40 8.65 -10.31 10.86
CA PRO A 40 8.14 -9.06 11.43
C PRO A 40 6.81 -8.65 10.83
N SER A 41 5.84 -8.33 11.70
CA SER A 41 4.53 -7.83 11.32
C SER A 41 4.23 -6.58 12.14
N LEU A 42 4.16 -5.45 11.44
CA LEU A 42 4.01 -4.12 12.01
C LEU A 42 2.61 -3.59 11.74
N ILE A 43 2.19 -2.60 12.49
CA ILE A 43 0.92 -1.89 12.32
C ILE A 43 1.23 -0.39 12.23
N ASP A 44 0.83 0.23 11.13
CA ASP A 44 1.06 1.64 10.81
C ASP A 44 -0.27 2.39 10.84
N THR A 45 -0.66 2.85 12.02
CA THR A 45 -1.92 3.59 12.22
C THR A 45 -1.84 5.05 11.79
N GLU A 46 -0.64 5.59 11.67
CA GLU A 46 -0.39 6.99 11.31
C GLU A 46 0.02 7.14 9.83
N HIS A 47 0.01 6.05 9.05
CA HIS A 47 0.42 6.00 7.65
C HIS A 47 1.86 6.51 7.39
N VAL A 48 2.72 6.43 8.40
CA VAL A 48 4.12 6.90 8.30
C VAL A 48 4.89 6.11 7.24
N VAL A 49 4.76 4.79 7.24
CA VAL A 49 5.40 3.93 6.24
C VAL A 49 4.82 4.19 4.86
N ALA A 50 3.48 4.25 4.74
CA ALA A 50 2.82 4.54 3.47
C ALA A 50 3.32 5.86 2.86
N HIS A 51 3.36 6.92 3.65
CA HIS A 51 3.81 8.24 3.18
C HIS A 51 5.31 8.25 2.83
N ARG A 52 6.18 7.66 3.66
CA ARG A 52 7.62 7.65 3.40
C ARG A 52 8.02 6.85 2.16
N TYR A 53 7.30 5.78 1.86
CA TYR A 53 7.51 4.96 0.67
C TYR A 53 6.66 5.38 -0.54
N GLY A 54 5.92 6.47 -0.45
CA GLY A 54 5.07 6.95 -1.54
C GLY A 54 3.99 5.97 -1.96
N LEU A 55 3.48 5.17 -1.02
CA LEU A 55 2.43 4.20 -1.31
C LEU A 55 1.11 4.92 -1.49
N ILE A 56 0.44 4.63 -2.59
CA ILE A 56 -0.87 5.20 -2.93
C ILE A 56 -2.00 4.18 -2.87
N ASN A 57 -1.67 2.92 -2.64
CA ASN A 57 -2.65 1.85 -2.42
C ASN A 57 -2.03 0.63 -1.73
N VAL A 58 -2.91 -0.26 -1.23
CA VAL A 58 -2.56 -1.56 -0.68
C VAL A 58 -3.40 -2.66 -1.38
N PRO A 59 -2.84 -3.86 -1.61
CA PRO A 59 -1.51 -4.27 -1.23
C PRO A 59 -0.41 -3.62 -2.07
N ALA A 60 0.74 -3.34 -1.45
CA ALA A 60 1.93 -2.84 -2.11
C ALA A 60 3.16 -3.62 -1.64
N VAL A 61 4.09 -3.87 -2.54
CA VAL A 61 5.35 -4.58 -2.22
C VAL A 61 6.53 -3.80 -2.75
N ILE A 62 7.56 -3.65 -1.93
CA ILE A 62 8.82 -2.99 -2.25
C ILE A 62 9.95 -3.96 -1.94
N TRP A 63 10.95 -4.05 -2.82
CA TRP A 63 12.15 -4.85 -2.56
C TRP A 63 13.31 -3.96 -2.16
N ILE A 64 13.95 -4.30 -1.06
CA ILE A 64 15.05 -3.54 -0.48
C ILE A 64 16.24 -4.50 -0.32
N ASP A 65 17.40 -4.14 -0.86
CA ASP A 65 18.62 -4.94 -0.75
C ASP A 65 19.31 -4.79 0.62
N GLU A 66 20.39 -5.52 0.83
CA GLU A 66 21.17 -5.52 2.07
C GLU A 66 21.87 -4.19 2.33
N ALA A 67 22.01 -3.34 1.33
CA ALA A 67 22.52 -1.96 1.46
C ALA A 67 21.43 -0.95 1.85
N GLY A 68 20.18 -1.42 2.01
CA GLY A 68 19.02 -0.57 2.31
C GLY A 68 18.49 0.20 1.11
N LYS A 69 18.88 -0.20 -0.11
CA LYS A 69 18.43 0.44 -1.35
C LYS A 69 17.19 -0.24 -1.90
N ILE A 70 16.22 0.55 -2.34
CA ILE A 70 15.08 0.05 -3.09
C ILE A 70 15.57 -0.43 -4.46
N VAL A 71 15.48 -1.74 -4.71
CA VAL A 71 15.87 -2.38 -5.98
C VAL A 71 14.67 -2.70 -6.86
N ARG A 72 13.49 -2.80 -6.27
CA ARG A 72 12.21 -2.86 -6.99
C ARG A 72 11.22 -1.92 -6.30
N PRO A 73 10.78 -0.86 -7.00
CA PRO A 73 9.79 0.08 -6.49
C PRO A 73 8.44 -0.57 -6.19
N SER A 74 7.55 0.18 -5.56
CA SER A 74 6.23 -0.29 -5.18
C SER A 74 5.42 -0.80 -6.37
N THR A 75 4.94 -2.02 -6.24
CA THR A 75 3.99 -2.64 -7.17
C THR A 75 2.81 -3.22 -6.39
N ALA A 76 1.65 -3.28 -7.04
CA ALA A 76 0.49 -3.96 -6.48
C ALA A 76 0.63 -5.47 -6.72
N GLU A 77 1.15 -6.18 -5.74
CA GLU A 77 1.36 -7.62 -5.82
C GLU A 77 0.48 -8.36 -4.81
N TYR A 78 -0.26 -9.30 -5.33
CA TYR A 78 -1.09 -10.17 -4.51
C TYR A 78 -0.34 -11.48 -4.27
N GLY A 79 -0.12 -11.78 -3.02
CA GLY A 79 0.55 -13.01 -2.67
C GLY A 79 -0.30 -14.26 -2.79
N THR A 80 -1.52 -14.17 -3.28
CA THR A 80 -2.45 -15.27 -3.49
C THR A 80 -3.25 -15.04 -4.76
N ASP A 81 -3.79 -16.11 -5.32
CA ASP A 81 -4.66 -16.05 -6.51
C ASP A 81 -6.14 -15.77 -6.15
N GLN A 82 -6.42 -15.46 -4.88
CA GLN A 82 -7.79 -15.24 -4.39
C GLN A 82 -8.56 -14.16 -5.17
N PHE A 83 -7.86 -13.16 -5.70
CA PHE A 83 -8.45 -12.03 -6.40
C PHE A 83 -8.09 -11.96 -7.90
N VAL A 84 -7.53 -13.02 -8.48
CA VAL A 84 -7.16 -13.11 -9.90
C VAL A 84 -8.31 -12.68 -10.82
N GLN A 85 -9.54 -13.06 -10.50
CA GLN A 85 -10.72 -12.69 -11.28
C GLN A 85 -10.97 -11.16 -11.35
N PHE A 86 -10.41 -10.36 -10.43
CA PHE A 86 -10.59 -8.90 -10.41
C PHE A 86 -9.43 -8.15 -11.06
N HIS A 87 -8.21 -8.67 -10.97
CA HIS A 87 -7.00 -7.96 -11.43
C HIS A 87 -6.20 -8.73 -12.51
N GLY A 88 -6.60 -9.97 -12.84
CA GLY A 88 -6.00 -10.78 -13.92
C GLY A 88 -4.56 -11.25 -13.67
N ARG A 89 -4.00 -11.07 -12.47
CA ARG A 89 -2.62 -11.41 -12.15
C ARG A 89 -2.55 -12.65 -11.27
N GLU A 90 -1.76 -13.63 -11.71
CA GLU A 90 -1.41 -14.81 -10.91
C GLU A 90 -0.22 -14.49 -10.00
N SER A 91 -0.21 -15.07 -8.79
CA SER A 91 0.85 -14.88 -7.82
C SER A 91 2.15 -15.64 -8.17
N GLY A 92 2.07 -16.70 -8.95
CA GLY A 92 3.20 -17.56 -9.29
C GLY A 92 4.39 -16.81 -9.87
N PRO A 93 4.25 -16.05 -10.97
CA PRO A 93 5.36 -15.32 -11.60
C PRO A 93 6.06 -14.34 -10.65
N PHE A 94 5.29 -13.66 -9.78
CA PHE A 94 5.84 -12.78 -8.77
C PHE A 94 6.66 -13.55 -7.72
N LEU A 95 6.15 -14.66 -7.22
CA LEU A 95 6.84 -15.50 -6.24
C LEU A 95 8.14 -16.09 -6.81
N ASP A 96 8.13 -16.47 -8.09
CA ASP A 96 9.32 -16.95 -8.79
C ASP A 96 10.35 -15.83 -9.01
N ALA A 97 9.90 -14.60 -9.24
CA ALA A 97 10.79 -13.45 -9.30
C ALA A 97 11.46 -13.17 -7.94
N VAL A 98 10.74 -13.27 -6.81
CA VAL A 98 11.34 -13.18 -5.46
C VAL A 98 12.38 -14.26 -5.25
N ARG A 99 12.09 -15.52 -5.63
CA ARG A 99 13.05 -16.63 -5.54
C ARG A 99 14.30 -16.40 -6.37
N ALA A 100 14.13 -15.90 -7.60
CA ALA A 100 15.25 -15.58 -8.47
C ALA A 100 16.14 -14.49 -7.85
N TRP A 101 15.54 -13.40 -7.38
CA TRP A 101 16.26 -12.31 -6.73
C TRP A 101 17.08 -12.80 -5.53
N VAL A 102 16.46 -13.53 -4.60
CA VAL A 102 17.15 -14.03 -3.40
C VAL A 102 18.25 -15.02 -3.73
N ASN A 103 18.07 -15.87 -4.76
CA ASN A 103 19.05 -16.90 -5.10
C ASN A 103 20.19 -16.40 -6.00
N THR A 104 19.95 -15.39 -6.83
CA THR A 104 20.90 -14.97 -7.89
C THR A 104 21.23 -13.47 -7.87
N GLY A 105 20.52 -12.67 -7.09
CA GLY A 105 20.61 -11.21 -7.12
C GLY A 105 19.91 -10.58 -8.32
N GLU A 106 19.29 -11.36 -9.22
CA GLU A 106 18.62 -10.85 -10.40
C GLU A 106 17.27 -10.25 -10.04
N VAL A 107 17.14 -8.94 -10.17
CA VAL A 107 15.86 -8.24 -10.05
C VAL A 107 15.17 -8.26 -11.40
N ARG A 108 14.15 -9.09 -11.53
CA ARG A 108 13.29 -9.08 -12.73
C ARG A 108 12.40 -7.87 -12.72
N THR A 109 12.53 -7.04 -13.72
CA THR A 109 11.61 -5.92 -14.02
C THR A 109 10.81 -6.30 -15.25
N ASP A 110 9.49 -6.20 -15.15
CA ASP A 110 8.61 -6.20 -16.32
C ASP A 110 8.27 -4.75 -16.68
N GLU A 111 7.63 -4.54 -17.82
CA GLU A 111 7.24 -3.21 -18.32
C GLU A 111 6.25 -2.47 -17.36
N ALA A 112 5.66 -3.18 -16.41
CA ALA A 112 4.73 -2.63 -15.44
C ALA A 112 5.43 -2.14 -14.14
N VAL A 113 6.74 -2.39 -13.99
CA VAL A 113 7.51 -1.96 -12.83
C VAL A 113 8.23 -0.66 -13.17
N PRO A 114 7.93 0.46 -12.51
CA PRO A 114 8.65 1.70 -12.74
C PRO A 114 10.13 1.56 -12.38
N SER A 115 11.00 2.26 -13.09
CA SER A 115 12.44 2.22 -12.86
C SER A 115 12.86 2.89 -11.54
N HIS A 116 12.02 3.79 -11.03
CA HIS A 116 12.21 4.51 -9.78
C HIS A 116 10.86 4.95 -9.19
N MET A 117 10.85 5.30 -7.92
CA MET A 117 9.69 5.94 -7.30
C MET A 117 9.67 7.41 -7.73
N PRO A 118 8.59 7.90 -8.35
CA PRO A 118 8.49 9.32 -8.67
C PRO A 118 8.46 10.15 -7.40
N ALA A 119 9.07 11.34 -7.45
CA ALA A 119 8.95 12.31 -6.37
C ALA A 119 7.47 12.73 -6.23
N PRO A 120 6.96 12.92 -5.00
CA PRO A 120 5.62 13.44 -4.80
C PRO A 120 5.52 14.86 -5.39
N THR A 121 4.35 15.20 -5.89
CA THR A 121 4.01 16.58 -6.25
C THR A 121 3.76 17.43 -5.00
N ASP A 122 3.78 18.76 -5.13
CA ASP A 122 3.47 19.68 -4.03
C ASP A 122 2.07 19.39 -3.44
N ASP A 123 1.07 19.11 -4.29
CA ASP A 123 -0.29 18.76 -3.86
C ASP A 123 -0.32 17.43 -3.09
N GLU A 124 0.43 16.43 -3.49
CA GLU A 124 0.54 15.16 -2.78
C GLU A 124 1.23 15.30 -1.43
N GLU A 125 2.25 16.17 -1.33
CA GLU A 125 2.89 16.48 -0.03
C GLU A 125 1.93 17.20 0.91
N VAL A 126 1.18 18.18 0.39
CA VAL A 126 0.14 18.88 1.17
C VAL A 126 -0.97 17.91 1.56
N ALA A 127 -1.40 17.01 0.66
CA ALA A 127 -2.41 15.99 0.98
C ALA A 127 -2.00 15.11 2.17
N ARG A 128 -0.76 14.69 2.22
CA ARG A 128 -0.23 13.90 3.35
C ARG A 128 -0.18 14.69 4.65
N ALA A 129 0.19 15.97 4.58
CA ALA A 129 0.18 16.85 5.74
C ALA A 129 -1.26 17.09 6.25
N GLU A 130 -2.22 17.30 5.36
CA GLU A 130 -3.64 17.43 5.68
C GLU A 130 -4.18 16.14 6.33
N TRP A 131 -3.81 14.98 5.79
CA TRP A 131 -4.21 13.70 6.37
C TRP A 131 -3.63 13.51 7.79
N ALA A 132 -2.36 13.82 8.00
CA ALA A 132 -1.71 13.72 9.31
C ALA A 132 -2.36 14.68 10.33
N LEU A 133 -2.71 15.89 9.91
CA LEU A 133 -3.45 16.84 10.75
C LEU A 133 -4.85 16.32 11.08
N ALA A 134 -5.56 15.77 10.10
CA ALA A 134 -6.87 15.15 10.29
C ALA A 134 -6.81 14.02 11.32
N TRP A 135 -5.83 13.13 11.20
CA TRP A 135 -5.59 12.05 12.15
C TRP A 135 -5.35 12.56 13.57
N PHE A 136 -4.48 13.56 13.72
CA PHE A 136 -4.22 14.18 15.01
C PHE A 136 -5.49 14.81 15.62
N LEU A 137 -6.28 15.55 14.82
CA LEU A 137 -7.53 16.15 15.27
C LEU A 137 -8.57 15.10 15.67
N HIS A 138 -8.65 14.00 14.91
CA HIS A 138 -9.51 12.87 15.24
C HIS A 138 -9.16 12.28 16.62
N GLN A 139 -7.89 12.03 16.89
CA GLN A 139 -7.42 11.56 18.20
C GLN A 139 -7.73 12.52 19.34
N GLN A 140 -7.86 13.82 19.07
CA GLN A 140 -8.27 14.84 20.03
C GLN A 140 -9.80 14.96 20.15
N GLY A 141 -10.58 14.10 19.48
CA GLY A 141 -12.04 14.14 19.47
C GLY A 141 -12.64 15.32 18.68
N LYS A 142 -11.84 16.02 17.87
CA LYS A 142 -12.27 17.15 17.03
C LYS A 142 -12.78 16.65 15.68
N THR A 143 -13.83 15.83 15.70
CA THR A 143 -14.31 15.05 14.56
C THR A 143 -14.66 15.90 13.34
N GLU A 144 -15.36 17.03 13.52
CA GLU A 144 -15.76 17.91 12.40
C GLU A 144 -14.53 18.54 11.71
N ALA A 145 -13.56 19.01 12.48
CA ALA A 145 -12.34 19.57 11.94
C ALA A 145 -11.51 18.47 11.24
N ALA A 146 -11.41 17.28 11.83
CA ALA A 146 -10.74 16.14 11.21
C ALA A 146 -11.37 15.78 9.85
N ALA A 147 -12.69 15.73 9.76
CA ALA A 147 -13.40 15.42 8.52
C ALA A 147 -13.10 16.44 7.39
N GLN A 148 -12.98 17.72 7.71
CA GLN A 148 -12.61 18.76 6.73
C GLN A 148 -11.20 18.53 6.16
N HIS A 149 -10.23 18.17 7.01
CA HIS A 149 -8.86 17.90 6.59
C HIS A 149 -8.75 16.58 5.84
N PHE A 150 -9.48 15.52 6.21
CA PHE A 150 -9.56 14.29 5.41
C PHE A 150 -10.14 14.55 4.02
N ALA A 151 -11.20 15.33 3.91
CA ALA A 151 -11.78 15.72 2.63
C ALA A 151 -10.76 16.48 1.77
N ARG A 152 -10.09 17.48 2.36
CA ARG A 152 -9.07 18.27 1.68
C ARG A 152 -7.90 17.41 1.19
N ALA A 153 -7.42 16.47 1.99
CA ALA A 153 -6.39 15.52 1.59
C ALA A 153 -6.82 14.70 0.35
N GLY A 154 -8.06 14.19 0.36
CA GLY A 154 -8.61 13.44 -0.77
C GLY A 154 -8.82 14.26 -2.05
N GLU A 155 -9.09 15.56 -1.94
CA GLU A 155 -9.17 16.48 -3.09
C GLU A 155 -7.81 16.72 -3.72
N LEU A 156 -6.77 16.91 -2.90
CA LEU A 156 -5.40 17.18 -3.34
C LEU A 156 -4.73 15.95 -3.95
N SER A 157 -5.05 14.75 -3.44
CA SER A 157 -4.52 13.49 -3.96
C SER A 157 -5.64 12.48 -4.24
N PRO A 158 -6.43 12.70 -5.30
CA PRO A 158 -7.63 11.91 -5.60
C PRO A 158 -7.34 10.46 -6.01
N ASP A 159 -6.11 10.15 -6.35
CA ASP A 159 -5.66 8.83 -6.76
C ASP A 159 -4.95 8.05 -5.62
N ASP A 160 -4.75 8.69 -4.48
CA ASP A 160 -4.16 8.05 -3.30
C ASP A 160 -5.23 7.34 -2.45
N TRP A 161 -5.31 6.01 -2.62
CA TRP A 161 -6.23 5.16 -1.88
C TRP A 161 -5.87 5.01 -0.41
N THR A 162 -4.59 5.22 -0.04
CA THR A 162 -4.18 5.21 1.36
C THR A 162 -4.77 6.41 2.11
N ILE A 163 -4.98 7.53 1.41
CA ILE A 163 -5.67 8.72 1.91
C ILE A 163 -7.18 8.53 1.83
N ARG A 164 -7.73 8.30 0.63
CA ARG A 164 -9.18 8.31 0.42
C ARG A 164 -9.90 7.15 1.13
N ARG A 165 -9.48 5.92 0.85
CA ARG A 165 -10.07 4.74 1.46
C ARG A 165 -9.59 4.54 2.90
N GLY A 166 -8.31 4.85 3.17
CA GLY A 166 -7.71 4.71 4.49
C GLY A 166 -8.32 5.63 5.55
N SER A 167 -8.89 6.77 5.17
CA SER A 167 -9.62 7.65 6.09
C SER A 167 -11.05 7.20 6.42
N MET A 168 -11.63 6.29 5.63
CA MET A 168 -13.03 5.88 5.79
C MET A 168 -13.32 5.21 7.15
N PRO A 169 -12.55 4.18 7.59
CA PRO A 169 -12.79 3.57 8.90
C PRO A 169 -12.65 4.57 10.05
N ILE A 170 -11.67 5.46 9.97
CA ILE A 170 -11.42 6.51 10.97
C ILE A 170 -12.66 7.42 11.13
N GLN A 171 -13.38 7.66 10.04
CA GLN A 171 -14.60 8.46 10.00
C GLN A 171 -15.87 7.62 10.23
N GLY A 172 -15.75 6.35 10.62
CA GLY A 172 -16.87 5.43 10.82
C GLY A 172 -17.56 4.97 9.54
N GLN A 173 -16.92 5.14 8.39
CA GLN A 173 -17.42 4.70 7.09
C GLN A 173 -16.91 3.30 6.77
N ASN A 174 -17.69 2.52 6.00
CA ASN A 174 -17.26 1.20 5.56
C ASN A 174 -16.35 1.31 4.33
N PRO A 175 -15.05 0.93 4.43
CA PRO A 175 -14.09 1.00 3.32
C PRO A 175 -14.38 0.02 2.17
N MET A 176 -15.43 -0.82 2.30
CA MET A 176 -15.99 -1.69 1.28
C MET A 176 -17.48 -1.42 1.07
N GLY A 177 -17.98 -0.28 1.53
CA GLY A 177 -19.38 0.14 1.42
C GLY A 177 -19.70 0.87 0.12
N PRO A 178 -20.95 1.34 -0.02
CA PRO A 178 -21.42 2.08 -1.21
C PRO A 178 -20.54 3.29 -1.54
N GLU A 179 -20.11 4.05 -0.54
CA GLU A 179 -19.27 5.23 -0.70
C GLU A 179 -17.93 4.91 -1.36
N PHE A 180 -17.32 3.78 -0.98
CA PHE A 180 -16.10 3.31 -1.64
C PHE A 180 -16.36 2.99 -3.11
N PHE A 181 -17.45 2.29 -3.43
CA PHE A 181 -17.76 1.94 -4.82
C PHE A 181 -18.09 3.16 -5.69
N GLU A 182 -18.65 4.22 -5.14
CA GLU A 182 -18.82 5.49 -5.87
C GLU A 182 -17.46 6.15 -6.16
N LEU A 183 -16.55 6.19 -5.19
CA LEU A 183 -15.18 6.66 -5.40
C LEU A 183 -14.44 5.84 -6.45
N PHE A 184 -14.64 4.52 -6.45
CA PHE A 184 -14.00 3.61 -7.39
C PHE A 184 -14.53 3.82 -8.82
N LYS A 185 -15.84 3.98 -9.01
CA LYS A 185 -16.44 4.31 -10.31
C LYS A 185 -15.93 5.65 -10.88
N ASP A 186 -15.83 6.68 -10.03
CA ASP A 186 -15.28 7.97 -10.42
C ASP A 186 -13.81 7.84 -10.87
N TRP A 187 -13.03 7.03 -10.16
CA TRP A 187 -11.65 6.73 -10.49
C TRP A 187 -11.54 6.00 -11.85
N GLU A 188 -12.37 4.97 -12.10
CA GLU A 188 -12.44 4.29 -13.39
C GLU A 188 -12.89 5.24 -14.52
N ALA A 189 -13.87 6.10 -14.24
CA ALA A 189 -14.37 7.07 -15.24
C ALA A 189 -13.29 8.08 -15.67
N ARG A 190 -12.27 8.33 -14.83
CA ARG A 190 -11.08 9.11 -15.16
C ARG A 190 -10.02 8.34 -15.96
N GLY A 191 -10.34 7.11 -16.41
CA GLY A 191 -9.46 6.27 -17.21
C GLY A 191 -8.39 5.52 -16.42
N LYS A 192 -8.48 5.51 -15.09
CA LYS A 192 -7.55 4.79 -14.22
C LYS A 192 -7.94 3.32 -14.13
N THR A 193 -7.02 2.41 -14.40
CA THR A 193 -7.33 0.97 -14.49
C THR A 193 -6.53 0.08 -13.54
N THR A 194 -5.28 0.44 -13.22
CA THR A 194 -4.42 -0.32 -12.29
C THR A 194 -3.35 0.57 -11.69
N HIS A 195 -2.73 0.13 -10.58
CA HIS A 195 -1.62 0.86 -9.95
C HIS A 195 -0.36 0.92 -10.82
N ALA A 196 -0.11 -0.09 -11.65
CA ALA A 196 0.98 -0.08 -12.60
C ALA A 196 0.82 1.04 -13.64
N THR A 197 -0.42 1.27 -14.10
CA THR A 197 -0.76 2.36 -15.03
C THR A 197 -0.55 3.72 -14.36
N MET A 198 -0.91 3.86 -13.08
CA MET A 198 -0.72 5.10 -12.32
C MET A 198 0.75 5.47 -12.14
N ALA A 199 1.63 4.48 -11.93
CA ALA A 199 3.08 4.73 -11.84
C ALA A 199 3.66 5.18 -13.19
N ALA A 200 3.23 4.58 -14.31
CA ALA A 200 3.69 4.95 -15.65
C ALA A 200 3.18 6.32 -16.12
N GLU A 201 1.99 6.74 -15.71
CA GLU A 201 1.43 8.05 -16.05
C GLU A 201 2.15 9.21 -15.35
N ARG A 202 2.82 8.98 -14.22
CA ARG A 202 3.61 9.98 -13.51
C ARG A 202 4.99 10.25 -14.17
N GLU A 203 5.44 9.36 -15.06
CA GLU A 203 6.71 9.52 -15.79
C GLU A 203 6.55 10.36 -17.07
N ASN A 204 5.33 10.75 -17.48
CA ASN A 204 5.03 11.60 -18.65
C ASN A 204 4.48 12.96 -18.23
#